data_3358a62f2d5e8f972a9639fce20ee9b8
#
_entry.id   3358a62f2d5e8f972a9639fce20ee9b8
#
_cell.length_a   1.000
_cell.length_b   1.000
_cell.length_c   1.000
_cell.angle_alpha   90.00
_cell.angle_beta   90.00
_cell.angle_gamma   90.00
#
_symmetry.space_group_name_H-M   'P 1'
#
loop_
_entity.id
_entity.type
_entity.pdbx_description
1 polymer ?
#
loop_
_entity_poly.entity_id
_entity_poly.type
_entity_poly.pdbx_seq_one_letter_code
_entity_poly.pdbx_strand_id
1 'polypeptide(L)'
;MIIRGSLYNQISAYIEKINQFLSTHYEVTRLGNYIKIVGGYAFKSSNYRNIGIPIIRISDFQNEKIVLDNVKYYEENQNLSKYKLFEGDIIIAMTGGTIGKLAIVQENLGKLYLNQRVGKFEVINHEKFVQEYVYWIARGVEERIKKLAWGGAQPNVSNKQIENMDFILPSKEIQSKIISFLNDLKNNKLKQNYYFDEKCEKYIINLQYNGINLNNIQIETSAQQSLLKQLKQTILQEAIEGKLTAKWRAKNPDIGTAKELLEQIKTEKEKLIKDKKIKLSKPLPPINEDEIPFDIPQNWEWCRLGDISFVGTGATPLTSEPKYYNGDINWITSSATGADFVTEAETKITELALKETNCQIYFFQYQNTLPK
;
A
#
# COMPACT_ATOMS: atom_id res chain seq x y z
N MET A 1 6.23 -1.70 -1.60
CA MET A 1 4.82 -2.00 -1.92
C MET A 1 4.55 -2.05 -3.42
N ILE A 2 5.06 -1.12 -4.22
CA ILE A 2 4.89 -1.05 -5.69
C ILE A 2 5.47 -2.28 -6.44
N ILE A 3 6.61 -2.81 -6.00
CA ILE A 3 7.30 -3.96 -6.66
C ILE A 3 6.48 -5.25 -6.54
N ARG A 4 5.83 -5.52 -5.39
CA ARG A 4 4.99 -6.72 -5.23
C ARG A 4 3.73 -6.68 -6.09
N GLY A 5 3.13 -5.51 -6.30
CA GLY A 5 1.98 -5.35 -7.20
C GLY A 5 2.31 -5.65 -8.66
N SER A 6 3.50 -5.27 -9.13
CA SER A 6 3.96 -5.53 -10.50
C SER A 6 4.15 -7.03 -10.78
N LEU A 7 4.87 -7.76 -9.90
CA LEU A 7 5.09 -9.20 -10.05
C LEU A 7 3.77 -9.99 -9.96
N TYR A 8 2.90 -9.59 -9.04
CA TYR A 8 1.57 -10.17 -8.87
C TYR A 8 0.73 -10.05 -10.15
N ASN A 9 0.68 -8.87 -10.75
CA ASN A 9 -0.03 -8.61 -12.00
C ASN A 9 0.56 -9.40 -13.18
N GLN A 10 1.88 -9.61 -13.19
CA GLN A 10 2.55 -10.43 -14.18
C GLN A 10 2.13 -11.90 -14.09
N ILE A 11 2.18 -12.49 -12.89
CA ILE A 11 1.77 -13.88 -12.66
C ILE A 11 0.33 -14.10 -13.14
N SER A 12 -0.58 -13.19 -12.79
CA SER A 12 -1.98 -13.27 -13.23
C SER A 12 -2.14 -13.25 -14.74
N ALA A 13 -1.38 -12.39 -15.43
CA ALA A 13 -1.37 -12.33 -16.88
C ALA A 13 -0.85 -13.64 -17.51
N TYR A 14 0.15 -14.28 -16.90
CA TYR A 14 0.64 -15.58 -17.37
C TYR A 14 -0.37 -16.70 -17.14
N ILE A 15 -1.03 -16.73 -16.00
CA ILE A 15 -2.10 -17.71 -15.72
C ILE A 15 -3.22 -17.56 -16.77
N GLU A 16 -3.62 -16.32 -17.10
CA GLU A 16 -4.66 -16.06 -18.11
C GLU A 16 -4.24 -16.56 -19.50
N LYS A 17 -3.00 -16.30 -19.91
CA LYS A 17 -2.44 -16.77 -21.17
C LYS A 17 -2.31 -18.31 -21.23
N ILE A 18 -1.88 -18.94 -20.16
CA ILE A 18 -1.82 -20.40 -20.05
C ILE A 18 -3.23 -20.98 -20.19
N ASN A 19 -4.22 -20.44 -19.50
CA ASN A 19 -5.61 -20.89 -19.61
C ASN A 19 -6.17 -20.70 -21.03
N GLN A 20 -5.86 -19.58 -21.68
CA GLN A 20 -6.24 -19.32 -23.07
C GLN A 20 -5.63 -20.37 -24.01
N PHE A 21 -4.34 -20.67 -23.85
CA PHE A 21 -3.68 -21.72 -24.61
C PHE A 21 -4.32 -23.10 -24.36
N LEU A 22 -4.52 -23.47 -23.11
CA LEU A 22 -5.16 -24.73 -22.75
C LEU A 22 -6.57 -24.87 -23.38
N SER A 23 -7.33 -23.77 -23.45
CA SER A 23 -8.68 -23.77 -24.02
C SER A 23 -8.72 -24.08 -25.52
N THR A 24 -7.62 -23.89 -26.24
CA THR A 24 -7.52 -24.22 -27.68
C THR A 24 -7.14 -25.69 -27.93
N HIS A 25 -6.64 -26.39 -26.91
CA HIS A 25 -6.08 -27.76 -27.06
C HIS A 25 -6.78 -28.80 -26.18
N TYR A 26 -7.54 -28.39 -25.17
CA TYR A 26 -8.20 -29.26 -24.22
C TYR A 26 -9.68 -28.87 -24.04
N GLU A 27 -10.51 -29.83 -23.64
CA GLU A 27 -11.91 -29.58 -23.38
C GLU A 27 -12.13 -28.61 -22.22
N VAL A 28 -12.98 -27.62 -22.44
CA VAL A 28 -13.41 -26.66 -21.43
C VAL A 28 -14.59 -27.26 -20.66
N THR A 29 -14.48 -27.28 -19.36
CA THR A 29 -15.49 -27.79 -18.42
C THR A 29 -15.80 -26.75 -17.34
N ARG A 30 -16.42 -27.15 -16.24
CA ARG A 30 -16.67 -26.29 -15.07
C ARG A 30 -15.76 -26.66 -13.92
N LEU A 31 -15.25 -25.65 -13.20
CA LEU A 31 -14.40 -25.84 -12.04
C LEU A 31 -15.06 -26.76 -11.01
N GLY A 32 -16.35 -26.61 -10.77
CA GLY A 32 -17.14 -27.39 -9.81
C GLY A 32 -17.23 -28.88 -10.10
N ASN A 33 -16.82 -29.34 -11.31
CA ASN A 33 -16.70 -30.77 -11.62
C ASN A 33 -15.48 -31.41 -10.94
N TYR A 34 -14.53 -30.61 -10.49
CA TYR A 34 -13.24 -31.05 -9.95
C TYR A 34 -12.92 -30.47 -8.57
N ILE A 35 -13.39 -29.25 -8.29
CA ILE A 35 -13.12 -28.52 -7.05
C ILE A 35 -14.44 -27.90 -6.56
N LYS A 36 -14.84 -28.22 -5.33
CA LYS A 36 -15.93 -27.58 -4.63
C LYS A 36 -15.44 -26.40 -3.80
N ILE A 37 -16.31 -25.40 -3.65
CA ILE A 37 -16.05 -24.30 -2.75
C ILE A 37 -16.90 -24.50 -1.49
N VAL A 38 -16.25 -24.89 -0.40
CA VAL A 38 -16.89 -25.08 0.90
C VAL A 38 -16.98 -23.73 1.60
N GLY A 39 -18.19 -23.19 1.75
CA GLY A 39 -18.42 -21.97 2.52
C GLY A 39 -18.33 -22.22 4.02
N GLY A 40 -17.88 -21.23 4.76
CA GLY A 40 -17.75 -21.32 6.21
C GLY A 40 -19.08 -21.15 6.97
N TYR A 41 -18.98 -21.23 8.29
CA TYR A 41 -20.13 -21.15 9.20
C TYR A 41 -20.43 -19.71 9.63
N ALA A 42 -21.72 -19.40 9.83
CA ALA A 42 -22.19 -18.11 10.33
C ALA A 42 -22.13 -18.08 11.87
N PHE A 43 -20.94 -17.80 12.42
CA PHE A 43 -20.76 -17.73 13.86
C PHE A 43 -21.50 -16.54 14.45
N LYS A 44 -22.34 -16.78 15.47
CA LYS A 44 -23.02 -15.72 16.22
C LYS A 44 -22.03 -14.99 17.11
N SER A 45 -21.95 -13.68 16.98
CA SER A 45 -21.02 -12.83 17.75
C SER A 45 -21.24 -12.90 19.26
N SER A 46 -22.50 -13.16 19.70
CA SER A 46 -22.86 -13.39 21.11
C SER A 46 -22.15 -14.61 21.73
N ASN A 47 -21.67 -15.52 20.91
CA ASN A 47 -21.04 -16.78 21.35
C ASN A 47 -19.51 -16.74 21.20
N TYR A 48 -18.94 -15.59 20.86
CA TYR A 48 -17.49 -15.44 20.81
C TYR A 48 -16.87 -15.52 22.19
N ARG A 49 -15.69 -16.14 22.27
CA ARG A 49 -14.95 -16.39 23.48
C ARG A 49 -13.54 -15.80 23.38
N ASN A 50 -12.85 -15.69 24.50
CA ASN A 50 -11.44 -15.28 24.55
C ASN A 50 -10.48 -16.46 24.36
N ILE A 51 -10.96 -17.70 24.50
CA ILE A 51 -10.20 -18.94 24.38
C ILE A 51 -11.06 -19.96 23.62
N GLY A 52 -10.47 -20.80 22.78
CA GLY A 52 -11.12 -21.83 22.01
C GLY A 52 -10.47 -22.03 20.65
N ILE A 53 -11.27 -22.45 19.66
CA ILE A 53 -10.81 -22.61 18.28
C ILE A 53 -10.91 -21.28 17.55
N PRO A 54 -9.82 -20.74 16.96
CA PRO A 54 -9.83 -19.49 16.20
C PRO A 54 -10.77 -19.58 14.99
N ILE A 55 -11.56 -18.53 14.77
CA ILE A 55 -12.42 -18.37 13.58
C ILE A 55 -11.66 -17.50 12.58
N ILE A 56 -11.38 -18.06 11.40
CA ILE A 56 -10.64 -17.36 10.34
C ILE A 56 -11.60 -16.57 9.47
N ARG A 57 -11.40 -15.25 9.48
CA ARG A 57 -12.20 -14.25 8.76
C ARG A 57 -11.36 -13.62 7.66
N ILE A 58 -12.01 -12.90 6.76
CA ILE A 58 -11.35 -12.17 5.65
C ILE A 58 -10.33 -11.13 6.14
N SER A 59 -10.44 -10.61 7.37
CA SER A 59 -9.49 -9.70 8.01
C SER A 59 -8.18 -10.36 8.43
N ASP A 60 -8.21 -11.67 8.61
CA ASP A 60 -7.11 -12.43 9.20
C ASP A 60 -6.13 -12.96 8.13
N PHE A 61 -6.27 -12.48 6.88
CA PHE A 61 -5.41 -12.82 5.73
C PHE A 61 -4.35 -11.73 5.53
N GLN A 62 -3.07 -12.09 5.65
CA GLN A 62 -1.95 -11.20 5.36
C GLN A 62 -0.86 -11.91 4.54
N ASN A 63 -0.52 -11.37 3.38
CA ASN A 63 0.52 -11.92 2.50
C ASN A 63 0.36 -13.43 2.20
N GLU A 64 -0.87 -13.85 1.85
CA GLU A 64 -1.24 -15.26 1.59
C GLU A 64 -1.12 -16.17 2.82
N LYS A 65 -1.01 -15.63 4.02
CA LYS A 65 -0.91 -16.35 5.29
C LYS A 65 -2.06 -15.96 6.21
N ILE A 66 -2.35 -16.82 7.17
CA ILE A 66 -3.26 -16.54 8.27
C ILE A 66 -2.47 -15.91 9.41
N VAL A 67 -2.99 -14.81 9.97
CA VAL A 67 -2.43 -14.12 11.14
C VAL A 67 -3.46 -14.15 12.27
N LEU A 68 -3.04 -14.62 13.44
CA LEU A 68 -3.94 -14.88 14.57
C LEU A 68 -3.98 -13.75 15.63
N ASP A 69 -3.42 -12.56 15.32
CA ASP A 69 -3.26 -11.45 16.30
C ASP A 69 -4.59 -10.93 16.88
N ASN A 70 -5.65 -10.91 16.06
CA ASN A 70 -6.96 -10.35 16.44
C ASN A 70 -8.13 -11.27 16.13
N VAL A 71 -7.89 -12.58 16.14
CA VAL A 71 -8.93 -13.57 15.84
C VAL A 71 -9.99 -13.65 16.94
N LYS A 72 -11.18 -14.08 16.58
CA LYS A 72 -12.24 -14.46 17.53
C LYS A 72 -12.22 -15.97 17.71
N TYR A 73 -12.57 -16.41 18.88
CA TYR A 73 -12.57 -17.84 19.23
C TYR A 73 -13.98 -18.35 19.39
N TYR A 74 -14.15 -19.63 19.18
CA TYR A 74 -15.41 -20.34 19.38
C TYR A 74 -15.16 -21.66 20.11
N GLU A 75 -16.19 -22.16 20.78
CA GLU A 75 -16.13 -23.46 21.46
C GLU A 75 -16.00 -24.60 20.45
N GLU A 76 -15.22 -25.62 20.77
CA GLU A 76 -15.15 -26.81 19.93
C GLU A 76 -16.50 -27.53 19.89
N ASN A 77 -17.01 -27.75 18.68
CA ASN A 77 -18.30 -28.41 18.47
C ASN A 77 -18.16 -29.40 17.32
N GLN A 78 -18.58 -30.65 17.57
CA GLN A 78 -18.54 -31.71 16.58
C GLN A 78 -19.40 -31.43 15.36
N ASN A 79 -20.53 -30.72 15.51
CA ASN A 79 -21.41 -30.32 14.41
C ASN A 79 -20.75 -29.33 13.45
N LEU A 80 -19.63 -28.72 13.85
CA LEU A 80 -18.86 -27.79 13.04
C LEU A 80 -17.64 -28.45 12.37
N SER A 81 -17.52 -29.78 12.43
CA SER A 81 -16.37 -30.51 11.87
C SER A 81 -16.12 -30.24 10.39
N LYS A 82 -17.17 -30.06 9.59
CA LYS A 82 -17.07 -29.72 8.16
C LYS A 82 -16.52 -28.33 7.87
N TYR A 83 -16.46 -27.45 8.87
CA TYR A 83 -15.93 -26.10 8.77
C TYR A 83 -14.52 -25.97 9.36
N LYS A 84 -13.92 -27.09 9.77
CA LYS A 84 -12.52 -27.12 10.21
C LYS A 84 -11.58 -26.90 9.02
N LEU A 85 -10.52 -26.14 9.29
CA LEU A 85 -9.42 -25.97 8.37
C LEU A 85 -8.26 -26.83 8.80
N PHE A 86 -7.54 -27.34 7.82
CA PHE A 86 -6.35 -28.15 7.97
C PHE A 86 -5.18 -27.51 7.27
N GLU A 87 -3.98 -27.88 7.67
CA GLU A 87 -2.74 -27.47 7.02
C GLU A 87 -2.81 -27.73 5.51
N GLY A 88 -2.34 -26.75 4.73
CA GLY A 88 -2.38 -26.82 3.27
C GLY A 88 -3.72 -26.43 2.64
N ASP A 89 -4.80 -26.27 3.42
CA ASP A 89 -6.07 -25.77 2.89
C ASP A 89 -5.88 -24.39 2.25
N ILE A 90 -6.43 -24.20 1.05
CA ILE A 90 -6.45 -22.92 0.35
C ILE A 90 -7.80 -22.30 0.54
N ILE A 91 -7.81 -21.07 1.05
CA ILE A 91 -9.02 -20.31 1.38
C ILE A 91 -9.06 -18.99 0.65
N ILE A 92 -10.28 -18.50 0.38
CA ILE A 92 -10.53 -17.29 -0.40
C ILE A 92 -11.57 -16.39 0.27
N ALA A 93 -11.32 -15.08 0.27
CA ALA A 93 -12.29 -14.11 0.72
C ALA A 93 -13.43 -13.96 -0.30
N MET A 94 -14.68 -14.15 0.15
CA MET A 94 -15.87 -14.22 -0.70
C MET A 94 -16.62 -12.88 -0.77
N THR A 95 -16.32 -11.91 0.10
CA THR A 95 -17.07 -10.66 0.23
C THR A 95 -16.19 -9.47 0.62
N GLY A 96 -16.71 -8.26 0.38
CA GLY A 96 -16.13 -7.00 0.87
C GLY A 96 -14.92 -6.52 0.07
N GLY A 97 -14.26 -5.49 0.55
CA GLY A 97 -13.11 -4.85 -0.13
C GLY A 97 -11.88 -5.75 -0.33
N THR A 98 -11.85 -6.92 0.32
CA THR A 98 -10.77 -7.91 0.19
C THR A 98 -11.18 -9.13 -0.64
N ILE A 99 -12.31 -9.03 -1.36
CA ILE A 99 -12.84 -10.14 -2.18
C ILE A 99 -11.76 -10.70 -3.12
N GLY A 100 -11.70 -12.01 -3.22
CA GLY A 100 -10.71 -12.74 -4.02
C GLY A 100 -9.37 -12.95 -3.32
N LYS A 101 -9.08 -12.27 -2.21
CA LYS A 101 -7.80 -12.46 -1.48
C LYS A 101 -7.66 -13.90 -1.01
N LEU A 102 -6.51 -14.51 -1.25
CA LEU A 102 -6.19 -15.88 -0.88
C LEU A 102 -5.37 -15.97 0.40
N ALA A 103 -5.49 -17.08 1.11
CA ALA A 103 -4.52 -17.53 2.10
C ALA A 103 -4.37 -19.05 2.07
N ILE A 104 -3.21 -19.53 2.51
CA ILE A 104 -2.92 -20.95 2.72
C ILE A 104 -2.80 -21.16 4.23
N VAL A 105 -3.42 -22.20 4.72
CA VAL A 105 -3.31 -22.60 6.13
C VAL A 105 -1.89 -23.15 6.39
N GLN A 106 -1.11 -22.41 7.18
CA GLN A 106 0.27 -22.77 7.51
C GLN A 106 0.29 -23.94 8.51
N GLU A 107 1.44 -24.59 8.58
CA GLU A 107 1.78 -25.58 9.62
C GLU A 107 1.66 -24.96 11.03
N ASN A 108 1.39 -25.79 12.00
CA ASN A 108 1.40 -25.45 13.43
C ASN A 108 0.36 -24.42 13.92
N LEU A 109 -0.66 -24.11 13.12
CA LEU A 109 -1.76 -23.23 13.55
C LEU A 109 -2.82 -23.92 14.43
N GLY A 110 -2.76 -25.25 14.53
CA GLY A 110 -3.73 -26.04 15.27
C GLY A 110 -5.10 -26.12 14.60
N LYS A 111 -6.15 -26.30 15.43
CA LYS A 111 -7.53 -26.35 14.93
C LYS A 111 -8.02 -24.94 14.61
N LEU A 112 -8.62 -24.76 13.42
CA LEU A 112 -9.18 -23.48 12.96
C LEU A 112 -10.59 -23.71 12.41
N TYR A 113 -11.45 -22.69 12.52
CA TYR A 113 -12.79 -22.69 11.92
C TYR A 113 -12.87 -21.67 10.75
N LEU A 114 -13.61 -22.07 9.72
CA LEU A 114 -13.89 -21.27 8.53
C LEU A 114 -15.14 -20.40 8.73
N ASN A 115 -14.98 -19.07 8.63
CA ASN A 115 -16.10 -18.11 8.73
C ASN A 115 -16.91 -18.04 7.43
N GLN A 116 -18.20 -17.73 7.53
CA GLN A 116 -19.18 -17.66 6.41
C GLN A 116 -18.75 -16.80 5.21
N ARG A 117 -17.84 -15.84 5.40
CA ARG A 117 -17.34 -14.94 4.33
C ARG A 117 -16.09 -15.46 3.65
N VAL A 118 -15.68 -16.67 4.00
CA VAL A 118 -14.50 -17.33 3.47
C VAL A 118 -14.92 -18.65 2.83
N GLY A 119 -14.40 -18.93 1.65
CA GLY A 119 -14.54 -20.21 0.95
C GLY A 119 -13.26 -21.01 1.04
N LYS A 120 -13.36 -22.34 1.12
CA LYS A 120 -12.25 -23.29 1.03
C LYS A 120 -12.34 -24.05 -0.28
N PHE A 121 -11.20 -24.20 -0.98
CA PHE A 121 -11.09 -25.05 -2.16
C PHE A 121 -10.97 -26.51 -1.71
N GLU A 122 -11.92 -27.35 -2.09
CA GLU A 122 -11.93 -28.78 -1.78
C GLU A 122 -11.90 -29.61 -3.06
N VAL A 123 -10.82 -30.35 -3.25
CA VAL A 123 -10.61 -31.20 -4.43
C VAL A 123 -11.51 -32.44 -4.32
N ILE A 124 -12.31 -32.73 -5.36
CA ILE A 124 -13.21 -33.90 -5.38
C ILE A 124 -12.45 -35.21 -5.61
N ASN A 125 -11.44 -35.18 -6.48
CA ASN A 125 -10.61 -36.33 -6.80
C ASN A 125 -9.12 -35.95 -6.85
N HIS A 126 -8.41 -36.23 -5.76
CA HIS A 126 -6.99 -35.89 -5.60
C HIS A 126 -6.07 -36.64 -6.59
N GLU A 127 -6.51 -37.80 -7.12
CA GLU A 127 -5.69 -38.53 -8.08
C GLU A 127 -5.49 -37.80 -9.40
N LYS A 128 -6.39 -36.89 -9.75
CA LYS A 128 -6.31 -36.09 -10.95
C LYS A 128 -5.44 -34.84 -10.83
N PHE A 129 -5.03 -34.49 -9.61
CA PHE A 129 -4.28 -33.27 -9.33
C PHE A 129 -2.87 -33.53 -8.84
N VAL A 130 -1.95 -32.63 -9.22
CA VAL A 130 -0.76 -32.33 -8.45
C VAL A 130 -1.19 -31.31 -7.37
N GLN A 131 -0.87 -31.60 -6.10
CA GLN A 131 -1.37 -30.82 -4.95
C GLN A 131 -1.14 -29.31 -5.10
N GLU A 132 0.04 -28.91 -5.50
CA GLU A 132 0.41 -27.51 -5.69
C GLU A 132 -0.34 -26.84 -6.85
N TYR A 133 -0.90 -27.60 -7.79
CA TYR A 133 -1.65 -27.03 -8.92
C TYR A 133 -2.95 -26.35 -8.46
N VAL A 134 -3.54 -26.81 -7.35
CA VAL A 134 -4.74 -26.20 -6.76
C VAL A 134 -4.50 -24.76 -6.34
N TYR A 135 -3.30 -24.45 -5.83
CA TYR A 135 -2.91 -23.08 -5.52
C TYR A 135 -2.94 -22.16 -6.78
N TRP A 136 -2.41 -22.63 -7.89
CA TRP A 136 -2.38 -21.86 -9.14
C TRP A 136 -3.78 -21.71 -9.76
N ILE A 137 -4.66 -22.71 -9.58
CA ILE A 137 -6.07 -22.60 -9.94
C ILE A 137 -6.72 -21.51 -9.08
N ALA A 138 -6.53 -21.52 -7.76
CA ALA A 138 -7.08 -20.53 -6.85
C ALA A 138 -6.60 -19.12 -7.20
N ARG A 139 -5.35 -18.96 -7.62
CA ARG A 139 -4.79 -17.69 -8.13
C ARG A 139 -5.51 -17.20 -9.39
N GLY A 140 -5.80 -18.11 -10.32
CA GLY A 140 -6.61 -17.78 -11.51
C GLY A 140 -8.04 -17.39 -11.17
N VAL A 141 -8.65 -18.04 -10.19
CA VAL A 141 -9.99 -17.71 -9.67
C VAL A 141 -9.99 -16.34 -8.99
N GLU A 142 -8.99 -16.00 -8.20
CA GLU A 142 -8.83 -14.69 -7.55
C GLU A 142 -8.96 -13.55 -8.56
N GLU A 143 -8.23 -13.62 -9.66
CA GLU A 143 -8.27 -12.59 -10.70
C GLU A 143 -9.63 -12.46 -11.39
N ARG A 144 -10.28 -13.59 -11.65
CA ARG A 144 -11.63 -13.58 -12.23
C ARG A 144 -12.66 -12.97 -11.27
N ILE A 145 -12.56 -13.27 -9.98
CA ILE A 145 -13.44 -12.69 -8.95
C ILE A 145 -13.23 -11.18 -8.87
N LYS A 146 -12.00 -10.70 -8.87
CA LYS A 146 -11.72 -9.26 -8.87
C LYS A 146 -12.33 -8.55 -10.07
N LYS A 147 -12.21 -9.14 -11.27
CA LYS A 147 -12.84 -8.61 -12.49
C LYS A 147 -14.39 -8.57 -12.38
N LEU A 148 -15.01 -9.59 -11.80
CA LEU A 148 -16.47 -9.65 -11.60
C LEU A 148 -16.97 -8.69 -10.53
N ALA A 149 -16.17 -8.43 -9.49
CA ALA A 149 -16.52 -7.55 -8.38
C ALA A 149 -16.45 -6.05 -8.71
N TRP A 150 -15.74 -5.67 -9.78
CA TRP A 150 -15.64 -4.28 -10.23
C TRP A 150 -16.96 -3.84 -10.88
N GLY A 151 -17.81 -3.14 -10.14
CA GLY A 151 -19.07 -2.57 -10.63
C GLY A 151 -20.26 -2.67 -9.68
N GLY A 152 -20.13 -3.30 -8.53
CA GLY A 152 -21.22 -3.44 -7.53
C GLY A 152 -20.94 -2.67 -6.24
N ALA A 153 -22.00 -2.13 -5.62
CA ALA A 153 -21.90 -1.37 -4.36
C ALA A 153 -21.37 -2.19 -3.16
N GLN A 154 -21.50 -3.52 -3.20
CA GLN A 154 -20.86 -4.46 -2.27
C GLN A 154 -20.44 -5.72 -3.02
N PRO A 155 -19.15 -5.88 -3.33
CA PRO A 155 -18.69 -7.07 -4.03
C PRO A 155 -18.92 -8.33 -3.18
N ASN A 156 -19.64 -9.28 -3.74
CA ASN A 156 -19.92 -10.59 -3.16
C ASN A 156 -19.91 -11.64 -4.25
N VAL A 157 -19.30 -12.78 -4.01
CA VAL A 157 -19.31 -13.93 -4.91
C VAL A 157 -19.79 -15.17 -4.19
N SER A 158 -20.67 -15.93 -4.82
CA SER A 158 -21.18 -17.19 -4.27
C SER A 158 -20.29 -18.37 -4.66
N ASN A 159 -20.36 -19.45 -3.88
CA ASN A 159 -19.67 -20.72 -4.18
C ASN A 159 -20.00 -21.20 -5.59
N LYS A 160 -21.30 -21.17 -5.96
CA LYS A 160 -21.77 -21.58 -7.29
C LYS A 160 -21.21 -20.74 -8.43
N GLN A 161 -21.04 -19.44 -8.22
CA GLN A 161 -20.40 -18.59 -9.25
C GLN A 161 -18.96 -19.01 -9.51
N ILE A 162 -18.20 -19.34 -8.47
CA ILE A 162 -16.83 -19.85 -8.61
C ILE A 162 -16.85 -21.24 -9.26
N GLU A 163 -17.66 -22.15 -8.78
CA GLU A 163 -17.79 -23.52 -9.30
C GLU A 163 -18.23 -23.55 -10.78
N ASN A 164 -19.00 -22.56 -11.23
CA ASN A 164 -19.44 -22.42 -12.62
C ASN A 164 -18.42 -21.75 -13.54
N MET A 165 -17.26 -21.33 -13.04
CA MET A 165 -16.20 -20.78 -13.90
C MET A 165 -15.69 -21.82 -14.87
N ASP A 166 -15.39 -21.39 -16.11
CA ASP A 166 -14.74 -22.23 -17.09
C ASP A 166 -13.38 -22.71 -16.56
N PHE A 167 -13.13 -23.99 -16.72
CA PHE A 167 -11.96 -24.66 -16.22
C PHE A 167 -11.45 -25.73 -17.19
N ILE A 168 -10.16 -25.92 -17.20
CA ILE A 168 -9.49 -26.95 -17.99
C ILE A 168 -8.57 -27.72 -17.07
N LEU A 169 -8.70 -29.04 -17.06
CA LEU A 169 -7.82 -29.92 -16.30
C LEU A 169 -6.82 -30.59 -17.26
N PRO A 170 -5.57 -30.11 -17.33
CA PRO A 170 -4.54 -30.79 -18.11
C PRO A 170 -4.03 -32.03 -17.40
N SER A 171 -3.25 -32.85 -18.10
CA SER A 171 -2.60 -34.02 -17.50
C SER A 171 -1.67 -33.63 -16.35
N LYS A 172 -1.42 -34.54 -15.39
CA LYS A 172 -0.51 -34.29 -14.27
C LYS A 172 0.90 -33.85 -14.70
N GLU A 173 1.36 -34.35 -15.82
CA GLU A 173 2.65 -33.95 -16.39
C GLU A 173 2.64 -32.46 -16.76
N ILE A 174 1.60 -32.00 -17.45
CA ILE A 174 1.44 -30.58 -17.82
C ILE A 174 1.22 -29.71 -16.57
N GLN A 175 0.43 -30.18 -15.60
CA GLN A 175 0.28 -29.51 -14.31
C GLN A 175 1.64 -29.26 -13.65
N SER A 176 2.51 -30.29 -13.57
CA SER A 176 3.84 -30.17 -12.98
C SER A 176 4.74 -29.17 -13.69
N LYS A 177 4.67 -29.13 -15.03
CA LYS A 177 5.41 -28.16 -15.84
C LYS A 177 4.90 -26.71 -15.62
N ILE A 178 3.58 -26.51 -15.56
CA ILE A 178 2.97 -25.21 -15.25
C ILE A 178 3.37 -24.75 -13.84
N ILE A 179 3.32 -25.65 -12.86
CA ILE A 179 3.73 -25.37 -11.48
C ILE A 179 5.18 -24.91 -11.44
N SER A 180 6.09 -25.66 -12.08
CA SER A 180 7.52 -25.31 -12.10
C SER A 180 7.74 -23.93 -12.70
N PHE A 181 7.12 -23.63 -13.84
CA PHE A 181 7.21 -22.31 -14.48
C PHE A 181 6.69 -21.19 -13.58
N LEU A 182 5.49 -21.33 -13.03
CA LEU A 182 4.87 -20.28 -12.21
C LEU A 182 5.58 -20.10 -10.88
N ASN A 183 6.12 -21.16 -10.27
CA ASN A 183 6.93 -21.07 -9.06
C ASN A 183 8.27 -20.35 -9.33
N ASP A 184 8.93 -20.68 -10.43
CA ASP A 184 10.19 -20.02 -10.80
C ASP A 184 9.96 -18.54 -11.14
N LEU A 185 8.85 -18.22 -11.82
CA LEU A 185 8.43 -16.83 -12.05
C LEU A 185 8.16 -16.09 -10.73
N LYS A 186 7.43 -16.71 -9.80
CA LYS A 186 7.14 -16.12 -8.47
C LYS A 186 8.41 -15.82 -7.68
N ASN A 187 9.44 -16.66 -7.85
CA ASN A 187 10.70 -16.54 -7.11
C ASN A 187 11.81 -15.79 -7.87
N ASN A 188 11.51 -15.21 -9.04
CA ASN A 188 12.49 -14.59 -9.94
C ASN A 188 13.66 -15.52 -10.32
N LYS A 189 13.37 -16.82 -10.54
CA LYS A 189 14.35 -17.87 -10.83
C LYS A 189 14.07 -18.55 -12.17
N LEU A 190 13.57 -17.81 -13.16
CA LEU A 190 13.25 -18.38 -14.46
C LEU A 190 14.48 -19.05 -15.10
N LYS A 191 14.31 -20.31 -15.50
CA LYS A 191 15.33 -21.12 -16.20
C LYS A 191 15.21 -20.90 -17.70
N GLN A 192 16.26 -21.21 -18.45
CA GLN A 192 16.24 -21.06 -19.90
C GLN A 192 15.42 -22.14 -20.61
N ASN A 193 15.16 -23.29 -20.00
CA ASN A 193 14.46 -24.42 -20.64
C ASN A 193 13.43 -25.05 -19.69
N TYR A 194 12.16 -24.93 -20.05
CA TYR A 194 11.06 -25.72 -19.50
C TYR A 194 10.52 -26.60 -20.64
N TYR A 195 10.74 -27.89 -20.60
CA TYR A 195 10.25 -28.81 -21.61
C TYR A 195 8.74 -29.05 -21.41
N PHE A 196 7.98 -28.62 -22.39
CA PHE A 196 6.55 -28.93 -22.54
C PHE A 196 6.37 -29.90 -23.70
N ASP A 197 5.14 -30.45 -23.90
CA ASP A 197 4.87 -31.27 -25.08
C ASP A 197 4.93 -30.42 -26.39
N GLU A 198 5.06 -31.06 -27.55
CA GLU A 198 5.21 -30.38 -28.84
C GLU A 198 4.12 -29.30 -29.11
N LYS A 199 2.92 -29.49 -28.56
CA LYS A 199 1.82 -28.53 -28.72
C LYS A 199 1.98 -27.26 -27.88
N CYS A 200 2.60 -27.40 -26.69
CA CYS A 200 2.83 -26.34 -25.73
C CYS A 200 4.16 -25.63 -25.94
N GLU A 201 5.13 -26.27 -26.58
CA GLU A 201 6.54 -25.86 -26.59
C GLU A 201 6.73 -24.43 -27.14
N LYS A 202 6.23 -24.14 -28.34
CA LYS A 202 6.36 -22.80 -28.94
C LYS A 202 5.73 -21.67 -28.09
N TYR A 203 4.59 -21.95 -27.49
CA TYR A 203 3.86 -20.93 -26.74
C TYR A 203 4.54 -20.62 -25.40
N ILE A 204 5.03 -21.63 -24.72
CA ILE A 204 5.70 -21.50 -23.43
C ILE A 204 7.11 -20.97 -23.58
N ILE A 205 7.84 -21.34 -24.64
CA ILE A 205 9.11 -20.70 -24.99
C ILE A 205 8.92 -19.18 -25.17
N ASN A 206 7.87 -18.76 -25.87
CA ASN A 206 7.55 -17.33 -25.99
C ASN A 206 7.17 -16.68 -24.64
N LEU A 207 6.43 -17.38 -23.80
CA LEU A 207 6.11 -16.90 -22.45
C LEU A 207 7.37 -16.77 -21.59
N GLN A 208 8.29 -17.73 -21.66
CA GLN A 208 9.58 -17.71 -20.97
C GLN A 208 10.43 -16.52 -21.40
N TYR A 209 10.62 -16.35 -22.70
CA TYR A 209 11.39 -15.24 -23.27
C TYR A 209 10.83 -13.89 -22.82
N ASN A 210 9.52 -13.72 -22.89
CA ASN A 210 8.85 -12.52 -22.42
C ASN A 210 8.97 -12.37 -20.90
N GLY A 211 8.93 -13.47 -20.12
CA GLY A 211 9.11 -13.45 -18.68
C GLY A 211 10.50 -13.02 -18.25
N ILE A 212 11.54 -13.55 -18.92
CA ILE A 212 12.94 -13.16 -18.68
C ILE A 212 13.14 -11.68 -18.99
N ASN A 213 12.63 -11.22 -20.14
CA ASN A 213 12.75 -9.81 -20.54
C ASN A 213 12.05 -8.89 -19.55
N LEU A 214 10.82 -9.22 -19.13
CA LEU A 214 10.08 -8.43 -18.14
C LEU A 214 10.80 -8.40 -16.79
N ASN A 215 11.39 -9.51 -16.35
CA ASN A 215 12.17 -9.58 -15.12
C ASN A 215 13.43 -8.70 -15.22
N ASN A 216 14.15 -8.72 -16.32
CA ASN A 216 15.33 -7.88 -16.55
C ASN A 216 14.95 -6.38 -16.55
N ILE A 217 13.87 -6.01 -17.23
CA ILE A 217 13.34 -4.64 -17.23
C ILE A 217 12.96 -4.20 -15.80
N GLN A 218 12.36 -5.09 -15.02
CA GLN A 218 11.97 -4.78 -13.65
C GLN A 218 13.19 -4.58 -12.73
N ILE A 219 14.23 -5.41 -12.86
CA ILE A 219 15.49 -5.27 -12.11
C ILE A 219 16.13 -3.93 -12.46
N GLU A 220 16.25 -3.61 -13.75
CA GLU A 220 16.83 -2.36 -14.20
C GLU A 220 16.02 -1.14 -13.77
N THR A 221 14.70 -1.18 -13.90
CA THR A 221 13.81 -0.11 -13.41
C THR A 221 13.95 0.12 -11.92
N SER A 222 14.06 -0.96 -11.13
CA SER A 222 14.26 -0.85 -9.68
C SER A 222 15.61 -0.23 -9.32
N ALA A 223 16.66 -0.60 -10.06
CA ALA A 223 17.99 0.01 -9.90
C ALA A 223 17.98 1.50 -10.26
N GLN A 224 17.34 1.87 -11.38
CA GLN A 224 17.19 3.27 -11.79
C GLN A 224 16.40 4.10 -10.77
N GLN A 225 15.30 3.56 -10.22
CA GLN A 225 14.54 4.22 -9.16
C GLN A 225 15.39 4.45 -7.90
N SER A 226 16.23 3.49 -7.52
CA SER A 226 17.16 3.63 -6.40
C SER A 226 18.20 4.72 -6.66
N LEU A 227 18.79 4.73 -7.86
CA LEU A 227 19.75 5.77 -8.28
C LEU A 227 19.12 7.17 -8.30
N LEU A 228 17.89 7.30 -8.81
CA LEU A 228 17.16 8.58 -8.78
C LEU A 228 16.90 9.07 -7.36
N LYS A 229 16.56 8.16 -6.44
CA LYS A 229 16.39 8.51 -5.02
C LYS A 229 17.73 8.99 -4.41
N GLN A 230 18.82 8.31 -4.68
CA GLN A 230 20.17 8.72 -4.23
C GLN A 230 20.57 10.06 -4.83
N LEU A 231 20.35 10.26 -6.13
CA LEU A 231 20.64 11.53 -6.80
C LEU A 231 19.87 12.69 -6.17
N LYS A 232 18.55 12.50 -5.93
CA LYS A 232 17.74 13.52 -5.24
C LYS A 232 18.30 13.85 -3.86
N GLN A 233 18.69 12.86 -3.08
CA GLN A 233 19.29 13.06 -1.76
C GLN A 233 20.62 13.81 -1.85
N THR A 234 21.50 13.44 -2.80
CA THR A 234 22.78 14.10 -3.01
C THR A 234 22.57 15.57 -3.42
N ILE A 235 21.67 15.85 -4.36
CA ILE A 235 21.34 17.22 -4.77
C ILE A 235 20.83 18.04 -3.58
N LEU A 236 19.93 17.48 -2.77
CA LEU A 236 19.44 18.17 -1.58
C LEU A 236 20.56 18.43 -0.57
N GLN A 237 21.43 17.46 -0.34
CA GLN A 237 22.60 17.61 0.54
C GLN A 237 23.53 18.70 0.04
N GLU A 238 23.91 18.70 -1.24
CA GLU A 238 24.74 19.74 -1.83
C GLU A 238 24.07 21.12 -1.81
N ALA A 239 22.74 21.19 -1.91
CA ALA A 239 21.99 22.42 -1.80
C ALA A 239 22.09 23.02 -0.38
N ILE A 240 21.81 22.23 0.66
CA ILE A 240 21.87 22.69 2.05
C ILE A 240 23.28 23.00 2.55
N GLU A 241 24.29 22.36 1.97
CA GLU A 241 25.72 22.68 2.22
C GLU A 241 26.21 23.87 1.37
N GLY A 242 25.35 24.42 0.51
CA GLY A 242 25.70 25.55 -0.37
C GLY A 242 26.60 25.19 -1.54
N LYS A 243 26.92 23.93 -1.78
CA LYS A 243 27.82 23.49 -2.87
C LYS A 243 27.30 23.82 -4.25
N LEU A 244 25.98 23.68 -4.48
CA LEU A 244 25.31 23.96 -5.77
C LEU A 244 25.54 25.41 -6.24
N THR A 245 25.61 26.36 -5.31
CA THR A 245 25.75 27.79 -5.61
C THR A 245 27.15 28.32 -5.42
N ALA A 246 28.16 27.48 -5.15
CA ALA A 246 29.53 27.90 -4.89
C ALA A 246 30.16 28.72 -6.03
N LYS A 247 30.00 28.27 -7.29
CA LYS A 247 30.49 28.98 -8.48
C LYS A 247 29.82 30.33 -8.67
N TRP A 248 28.53 30.43 -8.35
CA TRP A 248 27.77 31.67 -8.44
C TRP A 248 28.23 32.66 -7.37
N ARG A 249 28.41 32.23 -6.12
CA ARG A 249 28.93 33.07 -5.02
C ARG A 249 30.32 33.60 -5.32
N ALA A 250 31.21 32.78 -5.90
CA ALA A 250 32.53 33.20 -6.27
C ALA A 250 32.54 34.34 -7.33
N LYS A 251 31.52 34.40 -8.18
CA LYS A 251 31.33 35.47 -9.18
C LYS A 251 30.59 36.71 -8.63
N ASN A 252 30.00 36.60 -7.47
CA ASN A 252 29.16 37.65 -6.85
C ASN A 252 29.61 37.85 -5.39
N PRO A 253 30.82 38.36 -5.14
CA PRO A 253 31.35 38.49 -3.78
C PRO A 253 30.65 39.57 -2.95
N ASP A 254 29.99 40.53 -3.60
CA ASP A 254 29.36 41.68 -2.95
C ASP A 254 27.90 41.42 -2.50
N ILE A 255 27.47 40.18 -2.56
CA ILE A 255 26.19 39.82 -1.93
C ILE A 255 26.33 39.91 -0.41
N GLY A 256 25.41 40.60 0.25
CA GLY A 256 25.36 40.72 1.72
C GLY A 256 25.45 39.38 2.44
N THR A 257 25.75 39.43 3.72
CA THR A 257 25.86 38.24 4.56
C THR A 257 24.53 37.84 5.20
N ALA A 258 24.36 36.58 5.50
CA ALA A 258 23.21 36.09 6.27
C ALA A 258 23.12 36.74 7.66
N LYS A 259 24.30 37.12 8.24
CA LYS A 259 24.34 37.83 9.51
C LYS A 259 23.68 39.20 9.44
N GLU A 260 23.93 39.98 8.39
CA GLU A 260 23.27 41.27 8.16
C GLU A 260 21.75 41.11 7.97
N LEU A 261 21.33 40.07 7.24
CA LEU A 261 19.94 39.75 7.06
C LEU A 261 19.25 39.36 8.39
N LEU A 262 19.91 38.60 9.23
CA LEU A 262 19.38 38.20 10.55
C LEU A 262 19.19 39.41 11.47
N GLU A 263 20.12 40.38 11.47
CA GLU A 263 19.94 41.61 12.21
C GLU A 263 18.77 42.48 11.71
N GLN A 264 18.56 42.51 10.39
CA GLN A 264 17.37 43.17 9.82
C GLN A 264 16.08 42.50 10.27
N ILE A 265 15.99 41.16 10.16
CA ILE A 265 14.85 40.36 10.61
C ILE A 265 14.58 40.59 12.10
N LYS A 266 15.61 40.62 12.94
CA LYS A 266 15.50 40.88 14.36
C LYS A 266 14.88 42.27 14.64
N THR A 267 15.41 43.27 13.95
CA THR A 267 14.88 44.68 14.07
C THR A 267 13.42 44.76 13.66
N GLU A 268 13.05 44.14 12.54
CA GLU A 268 11.67 44.11 12.08
C GLU A 268 10.76 43.37 13.08
N LYS A 269 11.21 42.23 13.61
CA LYS A 269 10.50 41.45 14.64
C LYS A 269 10.25 42.26 15.91
N GLU A 270 11.25 43.03 16.38
CA GLU A 270 11.11 43.92 17.53
C GLU A 270 10.07 45.04 17.27
N LYS A 271 10.03 45.56 16.04
CA LYS A 271 9.01 46.52 15.63
C LYS A 271 7.62 45.94 15.65
N LEU A 272 7.44 44.73 15.10
CA LEU A 272 6.15 44.01 15.09
C LEU A 272 5.67 43.69 16.51
N ILE A 273 6.58 43.41 17.44
CA ILE A 273 6.25 43.21 18.86
C ILE A 273 5.78 44.52 19.50
N LYS A 274 6.50 45.65 19.26
CA LYS A 274 6.10 46.95 19.77
C LYS A 274 4.72 47.39 19.23
N ASP A 275 4.45 47.07 17.98
CA ASP A 275 3.17 47.35 17.31
C ASP A 275 2.06 46.37 17.74
N LYS A 276 2.34 45.45 18.66
CA LYS A 276 1.43 44.39 19.15
C LYS A 276 0.87 43.47 18.03
N LYS A 277 1.57 43.36 16.90
CA LYS A 277 1.21 42.48 15.79
C LYS A 277 1.61 41.05 16.03
N ILE A 278 2.69 40.82 16.77
CA ILE A 278 3.13 39.50 17.21
C ILE A 278 3.40 39.49 18.72
N LYS A 279 3.25 38.34 19.35
CA LYS A 279 3.53 38.16 20.79
C LYS A 279 5.01 38.03 21.04
N LEU A 280 5.49 38.62 22.14
CA LEU A 280 6.85 38.41 22.62
C LEU A 280 7.06 36.93 22.98
N SER A 281 8.02 36.28 22.35
CA SER A 281 8.46 34.93 22.67
C SER A 281 9.69 34.95 23.61
N LYS A 282 9.90 33.86 24.37
CA LYS A 282 11.12 33.73 25.14
C LYS A 282 12.33 33.63 24.20
N PRO A 283 13.49 34.22 24.55
CA PRO A 283 14.70 34.06 23.79
C PRO A 283 15.05 32.56 23.61
N LEU A 284 15.49 32.22 22.42
CA LEU A 284 15.93 30.87 22.14
C LEU A 284 17.38 30.67 22.64
N PRO A 285 17.76 29.47 23.04
CA PRO A 285 19.14 29.21 23.47
C PRO A 285 20.10 29.39 22.28
N PRO A 286 21.36 29.80 22.52
CA PRO A 286 22.39 29.88 21.49
C PRO A 286 22.59 28.51 20.84
N ILE A 287 23.13 28.51 19.61
CA ILE A 287 23.49 27.28 18.90
C ILE A 287 24.85 26.84 19.41
N ASN A 288 24.96 25.61 19.90
CA ASN A 288 26.21 25.03 20.33
C ASN A 288 26.93 24.33 19.15
N GLU A 289 28.25 24.14 19.23
CA GLU A 289 29.02 23.50 18.17
C GLU A 289 28.59 22.07 17.86
N ASP A 290 28.12 21.34 18.86
CA ASP A 290 27.61 19.97 18.72
C ASP A 290 26.24 19.86 17.99
N GLU A 291 25.54 21.00 17.85
CA GLU A 291 24.31 21.10 17.07
C GLU A 291 24.55 21.39 15.58
N ILE A 292 25.79 21.73 15.19
CA ILE A 292 26.15 22.06 13.80
C ILE A 292 26.47 20.77 13.02
N PRO A 293 25.62 20.34 12.07
CA PRO A 293 25.77 19.05 11.42
C PRO A 293 26.81 19.03 10.28
N PHE A 294 27.19 20.20 9.74
CA PHE A 294 28.15 20.35 8.63
C PHE A 294 28.60 21.79 8.45
N ASP A 295 29.72 21.99 7.73
CA ASP A 295 30.24 23.30 7.40
C ASP A 295 29.40 24.00 6.34
N ILE A 296 29.23 25.31 6.52
CA ILE A 296 28.50 26.18 5.59
C ILE A 296 29.40 27.23 4.96
N PRO A 297 29.05 27.84 3.81
CA PRO A 297 29.79 28.94 3.22
C PRO A 297 29.95 30.16 4.17
N GLN A 298 31.04 30.92 4.05
CA GLN A 298 31.36 32.04 4.94
C GLN A 298 30.29 33.15 5.02
N ASN A 299 29.49 33.30 3.97
CA ASN A 299 28.41 34.29 3.94
C ASN A 299 27.05 33.73 4.42
N TRP A 300 27.01 32.46 4.85
CA TRP A 300 25.84 31.84 5.50
C TRP A 300 25.98 31.90 7.01
N GLU A 301 24.88 31.76 7.71
CA GLU A 301 24.83 31.78 9.18
C GLU A 301 23.82 30.77 9.68
N TRP A 302 24.18 30.04 10.73
CA TRP A 302 23.25 29.17 11.42
C TRP A 302 22.32 30.00 12.32
N CYS A 303 21.02 29.74 12.27
CA CYS A 303 20.05 30.38 13.11
C CYS A 303 18.95 29.40 13.56
N ARG A 304 18.28 29.72 14.64
CA ARG A 304 17.09 28.98 15.06
C ARG A 304 15.93 29.34 14.14
N LEU A 305 15.12 28.32 13.72
CA LEU A 305 13.92 28.57 12.91
C LEU A 305 12.99 29.61 13.55
N GLY A 306 12.88 29.60 14.90
CA GLY A 306 12.10 30.57 15.64
C GLY A 306 12.63 32.01 15.59
N ASP A 307 13.90 32.25 15.18
CA ASP A 307 14.42 33.61 15.01
C ASP A 307 13.92 34.25 13.73
N ILE A 308 13.71 33.46 12.68
CA ILE A 308 13.34 33.91 11.34
C ILE A 308 11.88 33.61 10.98
N SER A 309 11.15 32.89 11.81
CA SER A 309 9.76 32.52 11.54
C SER A 309 8.89 32.68 12.79
N PHE A 310 7.60 32.67 12.58
CA PHE A 310 6.59 32.55 13.62
C PHE A 310 5.90 31.19 13.50
N VAL A 311 5.91 30.41 14.58
CA VAL A 311 5.23 29.11 14.62
C VAL A 311 3.95 29.25 15.41
N GLY A 312 2.82 29.10 14.72
CA GLY A 312 1.50 29.09 15.34
C GLY A 312 0.90 27.69 15.41
N THR A 313 0.09 27.45 16.41
CA THR A 313 -0.70 26.22 16.53
C THR A 313 -2.13 26.46 16.07
N GLY A 314 -2.66 25.56 15.26
CA GLY A 314 -4.08 25.55 14.92
C GLY A 314 -4.95 25.11 16.09
N ALA A 315 -6.23 25.42 16.00
CA ALA A 315 -7.25 24.95 16.94
C ALA A 315 -8.43 24.34 16.17
N THR A 316 -9.12 23.41 16.82
CA THR A 316 -10.36 22.82 16.31
C THR A 316 -11.52 23.44 17.06
N PRO A 317 -12.47 24.12 16.39
CA PRO A 317 -13.70 24.55 17.02
C PRO A 317 -14.47 23.34 17.57
N LEU A 318 -15.27 23.56 18.61
CA LEU A 318 -16.05 22.47 19.21
C LEU A 318 -16.99 21.87 18.16
N THR A 319 -16.81 20.59 17.84
CA THR A 319 -17.55 19.91 16.75
C THR A 319 -19.06 19.76 17.05
N SER A 320 -19.44 19.82 18.32
CA SER A 320 -20.84 19.81 18.77
C SER A 320 -21.58 21.14 18.56
N GLU A 321 -20.87 22.20 18.15
CA GLU A 321 -21.44 23.55 17.97
C GLU A 321 -21.54 23.88 16.46
N PRO A 322 -22.71 23.63 15.83
CA PRO A 322 -22.90 23.87 14.40
C PRO A 322 -22.66 25.33 13.96
N LYS A 323 -22.82 26.29 14.88
CA LYS A 323 -22.61 27.74 14.63
C LYS A 323 -21.17 28.09 14.21
N TYR A 324 -20.19 27.20 14.46
CA TYR A 324 -18.80 27.43 14.10
C TYR A 324 -18.45 26.93 12.69
N TYR A 325 -19.32 26.15 12.06
CA TYR A 325 -19.06 25.47 10.79
C TYR A 325 -19.90 26.01 9.64
N ASN A 326 -19.56 25.61 8.41
CA ASN A 326 -20.25 25.99 7.17
C ASN A 326 -20.25 27.51 6.91
N GLY A 327 -19.19 28.23 7.32
CA GLY A 327 -18.95 29.64 6.97
C GLY A 327 -18.13 29.78 5.69
N ASP A 328 -17.46 30.95 5.54
CA ASP A 328 -16.67 31.25 4.35
C ASP A 328 -15.16 31.12 4.55
N ILE A 329 -14.70 30.86 5.75
CA ILE A 329 -13.28 30.78 6.10
C ILE A 329 -12.77 29.35 5.93
N ASN A 330 -11.80 29.15 5.05
CA ASN A 330 -11.18 27.85 4.85
C ASN A 330 -10.46 27.38 6.11
N TRP A 331 -10.84 26.21 6.62
CA TRP A 331 -10.21 25.60 7.77
C TRP A 331 -9.37 24.40 7.35
N ILE A 332 -8.04 24.56 7.46
CA ILE A 332 -7.07 23.55 7.05
C ILE A 332 -6.85 22.57 8.19
N THR A 333 -7.12 21.29 7.93
CA THR A 333 -6.90 20.17 8.84
C THR A 333 -5.62 19.43 8.47
N SER A 334 -5.17 18.51 9.35
CA SER A 334 -4.00 17.68 9.08
C SER A 334 -4.14 16.77 7.84
N SER A 335 -5.36 16.42 7.43
CA SER A 335 -5.63 15.67 6.21
C SER A 335 -5.22 16.43 4.94
N ALA A 336 -5.34 17.76 4.95
CA ALA A 336 -4.99 18.62 3.82
C ALA A 336 -3.46 18.81 3.66
N THR A 337 -2.66 18.49 4.68
CA THR A 337 -1.20 18.71 4.66
C THR A 337 -0.41 17.59 3.98
N GLY A 338 -1.07 16.58 3.40
CA GLY A 338 -0.44 15.49 2.66
C GLY A 338 -0.01 15.83 1.23
N ALA A 339 -0.38 16.99 0.71
CA ALA A 339 -0.02 17.49 -0.61
C ALA A 339 1.07 18.58 -0.53
N ASP A 340 1.87 18.74 -1.59
CA ASP A 340 2.92 19.76 -1.67
C ASP A 340 2.32 21.19 -1.60
N PHE A 341 1.07 21.36 -2.04
CA PHE A 341 0.32 22.61 -1.98
C PHE A 341 -1.11 22.33 -1.52
N VAL A 342 -1.58 23.14 -0.58
CA VAL A 342 -2.98 23.13 -0.15
C VAL A 342 -3.76 24.15 -0.98
N THR A 343 -4.59 23.66 -1.88
CA THR A 343 -5.40 24.51 -2.80
C THR A 343 -6.83 24.71 -2.33
N GLU A 344 -7.37 23.76 -1.58
CA GLU A 344 -8.76 23.77 -1.11
C GLU A 344 -8.84 23.21 0.32
N ALA A 345 -9.84 23.67 1.06
CA ALA A 345 -10.18 23.13 2.37
C ALA A 345 -11.47 22.30 2.26
N GLU A 346 -11.45 21.09 2.81
CA GLU A 346 -12.64 20.23 2.88
C GLU A 346 -13.74 20.81 3.78
N THR A 347 -13.35 21.65 4.74
CA THR A 347 -14.26 22.22 5.73
C THR A 347 -14.03 23.72 5.86
N LYS A 348 -15.12 24.46 6.08
CA LYS A 348 -15.10 25.91 6.34
C LYS A 348 -15.65 26.23 7.70
N ILE A 349 -15.12 27.28 8.32
CA ILE A 349 -15.57 27.79 9.61
C ILE A 349 -16.13 29.22 9.48
N THR A 350 -16.88 29.65 10.49
CA THR A 350 -17.49 30.96 10.54
C THR A 350 -16.56 32.00 11.20
N GLU A 351 -16.82 33.28 11.01
CA GLU A 351 -16.15 34.35 11.77
C GLU A 351 -16.38 34.23 13.28
N LEU A 352 -17.52 33.65 13.69
CA LEU A 352 -17.82 33.41 15.09
C LEU A 352 -16.84 32.42 15.70
N ALA A 353 -16.47 31.41 14.95
CA ALA A 353 -15.44 30.43 15.40
C ALA A 353 -14.10 31.12 15.68
N LEU A 354 -13.71 32.11 14.88
CA LEU A 354 -12.48 32.88 15.14
C LEU A 354 -12.58 33.77 16.40
N LYS A 355 -13.76 34.32 16.66
CA LYS A 355 -13.98 35.22 17.80
C LYS A 355 -14.10 34.49 19.15
N GLU A 356 -14.74 33.31 19.14
CA GLU A 356 -15.07 32.55 20.37
C GLU A 356 -14.13 31.40 20.65
N THR A 357 -13.22 31.06 19.72
CA THR A 357 -12.27 29.95 19.89
C THR A 357 -10.82 30.42 19.70
N ASN A 358 -9.86 29.48 19.86
CA ASN A 358 -8.44 29.75 19.63
C ASN A 358 -8.03 29.60 18.15
N CYS A 359 -8.99 29.52 17.23
CA CYS A 359 -8.69 29.50 15.80
C CYS A 359 -8.07 30.82 15.36
N GLN A 360 -7.07 30.76 14.49
CA GLN A 360 -6.34 31.90 14.00
C GLN A 360 -6.31 31.89 12.47
N ILE A 361 -6.35 33.09 11.88
CA ILE A 361 -6.14 33.25 10.43
C ILE A 361 -4.66 33.39 10.16
N TYR A 362 -4.15 32.56 9.26
CA TYR A 362 -2.80 32.69 8.71
C TYR A 362 -2.91 33.17 7.26
N PHE A 363 -2.30 34.31 6.96
CA PHE A 363 -2.21 34.84 5.60
C PHE A 363 -0.88 34.35 4.99
N PHE A 364 -0.96 33.54 3.95
CA PHE A 364 0.20 33.26 3.09
C PHE A 364 0.34 34.42 2.09
N GLN A 365 1.15 35.41 2.43
CA GLN A 365 1.61 36.36 1.45
C GLN A 365 2.82 35.79 0.72
N TYR A 366 2.62 35.25 -0.48
CA TYR A 366 3.70 35.10 -1.43
C TYR A 366 4.17 36.49 -1.86
N GLN A 367 5.14 37.04 -1.19
CA GLN A 367 5.89 38.16 -1.79
C GLN A 367 6.80 37.57 -2.85
N ASN A 368 6.41 37.64 -4.11
CA ASN A 368 7.28 37.46 -5.28
C ASN A 368 8.31 38.59 -5.30
N THR A 369 9.25 38.58 -4.40
CA THR A 369 10.46 39.40 -4.45
C THR A 369 11.68 38.48 -4.60
N LEU A 370 11.73 37.77 -5.72
CA LEU A 370 13.02 37.45 -6.29
C LEU A 370 13.50 38.69 -7.00
N PRO A 371 14.62 39.29 -6.63
CA PRO A 371 15.21 40.36 -7.44
C PRO A 371 15.50 39.81 -8.83
N LYS A 372 15.14 40.57 -9.85
CA LYS A 372 15.43 40.28 -11.26
C LYS A 372 16.91 40.17 -11.52
#